data_2cd5aa65d8b6ee672addf8e8f1784a67
#
_entry.id   2cd5aa65d8b6ee672addf8e8f1784a67
#
_cell.length_a   1.000
_cell.length_b   1.000
_cell.length_c   1.000
_cell.angle_alpha   90.00
_cell.angle_beta   90.00
_cell.angle_gamma   90.00
#
_symmetry.space_group_name_H-M   'P 1'
#
loop_
_entity.id
_entity.type
_entity.pdbx_description
1 polymer ?
#
loop_
_entity_poly.entity_id
_entity_poly.type
_entity_poly.pdbx_seq_one_letter_code
_entity_poly.pdbx_strand_id
1 'polypeptide(L)'
;EGDLKWLEELLHPLVRESWLASIAQAPNANWLVEIPLLFEKRLETRFDLTVCVVSPPDVAADRMVARAYTEEQIEQRRKQQMPLEEKMELADFLISNAGSLEFLKQQTTRLIKQITTH
;
A
#
# COMPACT_ATOMS: atom_id res chain seq x y z
N GLU A 1 11.21 3.17 -20.13
CA GLU A 1 9.98 2.44 -19.74
C GLU A 1 10.18 0.93 -19.77
N GLY A 2 10.83 0.38 -20.83
CA GLY A 2 11.05 -1.05 -20.94
C GLY A 2 11.94 -1.63 -19.84
N ASP A 3 12.97 -0.89 -19.44
CA ASP A 3 13.90 -1.35 -18.41
C ASP A 3 13.25 -1.41 -17.04
N LEU A 4 12.39 -0.45 -16.70
CA LEU A 4 11.67 -0.44 -15.44
C LEU A 4 10.68 -1.59 -15.37
N LYS A 5 9.94 -1.81 -16.45
CA LYS A 5 8.97 -2.90 -16.52
C LYS A 5 9.65 -4.26 -16.39
N TRP A 6 10.77 -4.45 -17.07
CA TRP A 6 11.55 -5.67 -16.98
C TRP A 6 12.03 -5.93 -15.55
N LEU A 7 12.52 -4.89 -14.88
CA LEU A 7 12.98 -4.98 -13.50
C LEU A 7 11.84 -5.36 -12.56
N GLU A 8 10.68 -4.73 -12.72
CA GLU A 8 9.50 -5.04 -11.93
C GLU A 8 9.05 -6.49 -12.11
N GLU A 9 9.00 -6.96 -13.37
CA GLU A 9 8.60 -8.34 -13.67
C GLU A 9 9.56 -9.36 -13.06
N LEU A 10 10.83 -9.00 -12.92
CA LEU A 10 11.82 -9.85 -12.26
C LEU A 10 11.69 -9.82 -10.74
N LEU A 11 11.53 -8.64 -10.15
CA LEU A 11 11.56 -8.45 -8.70
C LEU A 11 10.25 -8.80 -8.00
N HIS A 12 9.09 -8.52 -8.60
CA HIS A 12 7.80 -8.74 -7.95
C HIS A 12 7.57 -10.20 -7.52
N PRO A 13 7.85 -11.21 -8.37
CA PRO A 13 7.72 -12.59 -7.92
C PRO A 13 8.68 -12.95 -6.79
N LEU A 14 9.90 -12.45 -6.82
CA LEU A 14 10.90 -12.72 -5.78
C LEU A 14 10.50 -12.11 -4.44
N VAL A 15 10.01 -10.88 -4.45
CA VAL A 15 9.51 -10.21 -3.25
C VAL A 15 8.30 -10.97 -2.70
N ARG A 16 7.39 -11.38 -3.57
CA ARG A 16 6.20 -12.14 -3.18
C ARG A 16 6.56 -13.45 -2.51
N GLU A 17 7.48 -14.21 -3.10
CA GLU A 17 7.94 -15.47 -2.53
C GLU A 17 8.55 -15.26 -1.14
N SER A 18 9.28 -14.16 -0.96
CA SER A 18 9.91 -13.85 0.31
C SER A 18 8.90 -13.65 1.44
N TRP A 19 7.86 -12.82 1.23
CA TRP A 19 6.88 -12.60 2.29
C TRP A 19 5.93 -13.79 2.48
N LEU A 20 5.62 -14.53 1.43
CA LEU A 20 4.84 -15.76 1.55
C LEU A 20 5.59 -16.79 2.38
N ALA A 21 6.89 -16.95 2.15
CA ALA A 21 7.72 -17.87 2.92
C ALA A 21 7.80 -17.46 4.40
N SER A 22 7.91 -16.16 4.67
CA SER A 22 7.91 -15.65 6.04
C SER A 22 6.62 -15.97 6.78
N ILE A 23 5.48 -15.76 6.13
CA ILE A 23 4.16 -16.08 6.71
C ILE A 23 4.03 -17.58 6.96
N ALA A 24 4.49 -18.42 6.04
CA ALA A 24 4.41 -19.87 6.16
C ALA A 24 5.21 -20.39 7.37
N GLN A 25 6.28 -19.69 7.76
CA GLN A 25 7.09 -20.07 8.92
C GLN A 25 6.41 -19.73 10.25
N ALA A 26 5.48 -18.78 10.27
CA ALA A 26 4.76 -18.36 11.48
C ALA A 26 3.28 -18.13 11.19
N PRO A 27 2.53 -19.19 10.83
CA PRO A 27 1.15 -19.03 10.33
C PRO A 27 0.16 -18.55 11.40
N ASN A 28 0.48 -18.69 12.68
CA ASN A 28 -0.39 -18.26 13.78
C ASN A 28 -0.07 -16.85 14.28
N ALA A 29 0.94 -16.18 13.72
CA ALA A 29 1.29 -14.81 14.07
C ALA A 29 0.41 -13.84 13.30
N ASN A 30 0.22 -12.63 13.87
CA ASN A 30 -0.40 -11.53 13.14
C ASN A 30 0.65 -10.88 12.24
N TRP A 31 0.32 -10.74 10.97
CA TRP A 31 1.22 -10.19 9.97
C TRP A 31 0.68 -8.89 9.40
N LEU A 32 1.55 -7.89 9.35
CA LEU A 32 1.31 -6.66 8.60
C LEU A 32 2.28 -6.63 7.43
N VAL A 33 1.74 -6.59 6.22
CA VAL A 33 2.55 -6.59 5.01
C VAL A 33 2.22 -5.35 4.20
N GLU A 34 3.23 -4.55 3.90
CA GLU A 34 3.09 -3.38 3.05
C GLU A 34 3.44 -3.80 1.61
N ILE A 35 2.47 -3.70 0.72
CA ILE A 35 2.64 -4.12 -0.66
C ILE A 35 2.27 -2.98 -1.61
N PRO A 36 3.25 -2.44 -2.34
CA PRO A 36 2.95 -1.54 -3.44
C PRO A 36 2.14 -2.28 -4.50
N LEU A 37 1.18 -1.62 -5.10
CA LEU A 37 0.36 -2.19 -6.17
C LEU A 37 -0.40 -3.46 -5.75
N LEU A 38 -0.88 -3.50 -4.50
CA LEU A 38 -1.62 -4.64 -3.96
C LEU A 38 -2.84 -4.99 -4.83
N PHE A 39 -3.71 -4.01 -5.08
CA PHE A 39 -4.93 -4.20 -5.86
C PHE A 39 -4.64 -4.33 -7.36
N GLU A 40 -3.66 -3.59 -7.86
CA GLU A 40 -3.26 -3.63 -9.26
C GLU A 40 -2.78 -5.03 -9.67
N LYS A 41 -2.15 -5.76 -8.75
CA LYS A 41 -1.67 -7.12 -8.97
C LYS A 41 -2.61 -8.18 -8.41
N ARG A 42 -3.77 -7.80 -7.94
CA ARG A 42 -4.81 -8.70 -7.39
C ARG A 42 -4.29 -9.59 -6.27
N LEU A 43 -3.48 -9.02 -5.38
CA LEU A 43 -2.90 -9.75 -4.25
C LEU A 43 -3.75 -9.68 -2.99
N GLU A 44 -4.81 -8.89 -2.99
CA GLU A 44 -5.70 -8.68 -1.83
C GLU A 44 -6.37 -9.97 -1.36
N THR A 45 -6.58 -10.92 -2.26
CA THR A 45 -7.22 -12.20 -1.91
C THR A 45 -6.34 -13.10 -1.04
N ARG A 46 -5.06 -12.75 -0.90
CA ARG A 46 -4.11 -13.51 -0.08
C ARG A 46 -4.08 -13.07 1.38
N PHE A 47 -4.88 -12.07 1.72
CA PHE A 47 -4.89 -11.47 3.05
C PHE A 47 -6.30 -11.51 3.63
N ASP A 48 -6.37 -11.58 4.97
CA ASP A 48 -7.66 -11.57 5.67
C ASP A 48 -8.31 -10.20 5.62
N LEU A 49 -7.49 -9.15 5.70
CA LEU A 49 -7.96 -7.76 5.69
C LEU A 49 -6.99 -6.89 4.89
N THR A 50 -7.54 -5.88 4.26
CA THR A 50 -6.76 -4.89 3.52
C THR A 50 -7.04 -3.49 4.04
N VAL A 51 -6.00 -2.66 4.06
CA VAL A 51 -6.08 -1.27 4.50
C VAL A 51 -5.50 -0.39 3.40
N CYS A 52 -6.24 0.63 3.01
CA CYS A 52 -5.75 1.64 2.08
C CYS A 52 -5.45 2.93 2.84
N VAL A 53 -4.23 3.42 2.71
CA VAL A 53 -3.83 4.71 3.28
C VAL A 53 -4.03 5.77 2.20
N VAL A 54 -4.87 6.76 2.51
CA VAL A 54 -5.33 7.76 1.54
C VAL A 54 -4.69 9.11 1.84
N SER A 55 -4.06 9.71 0.84
CA SER A 55 -3.58 11.09 0.89
C SER A 55 -4.19 11.86 -0.28
N PRO A 56 -4.56 13.14 -0.09
CA PRO A 56 -4.99 13.96 -1.22
C PRO A 56 -3.90 14.00 -2.30
N PRO A 57 -4.25 14.03 -3.60
CA PRO A 57 -3.25 14.00 -4.67
C PRO A 57 -2.22 15.13 -4.60
N ASP A 58 -2.62 16.33 -4.21
CA ASP A 58 -1.72 17.46 -4.03
C ASP A 58 -0.72 17.24 -2.89
N VAL A 59 -1.19 16.73 -1.76
CA VAL A 59 -0.33 16.41 -0.60
C VAL A 59 0.64 15.29 -0.96
N ALA A 60 0.17 14.25 -1.64
CA ALA A 60 1.01 13.14 -2.07
C ALA A 60 2.10 13.62 -3.03
N ALA A 61 1.75 14.49 -3.98
CA ALA A 61 2.70 15.07 -4.93
C ALA A 61 3.76 15.91 -4.20
N ASP A 62 3.34 16.76 -3.26
CA ASP A 62 4.26 17.58 -2.47
C ASP A 62 5.25 16.73 -1.68
N ARG A 63 4.79 15.62 -1.11
CA ARG A 63 5.65 14.70 -0.39
C ARG A 63 6.66 14.01 -1.31
N MET A 64 6.28 13.69 -2.53
CA MET A 64 7.17 13.10 -3.52
C MET A 64 8.22 14.12 -3.97
N VAL A 65 7.83 15.38 -4.18
CA VAL A 65 8.78 16.44 -4.50
C VAL A 65 9.80 16.61 -3.37
N ALA A 66 9.35 16.56 -2.11
CA ALA A 66 10.22 16.63 -0.94
C ALA A 66 11.21 15.45 -0.89
N ARG A 67 10.90 14.32 -1.52
CA ARG A 67 11.78 13.16 -1.65
C ARG A 67 12.61 13.19 -2.93
N ALA A 68 12.67 14.36 -3.60
CA ALA A 68 13.44 14.58 -4.82
C ALA A 68 12.92 13.85 -6.07
N TYR A 69 11.63 13.54 -6.12
CA TYR A 69 11.01 13.05 -7.35
C TYR A 69 10.70 14.20 -8.29
N THR A 70 10.94 14.01 -9.58
CA THR A 70 10.54 15.00 -10.60
C THR A 70 9.05 14.86 -10.92
N GLU A 71 8.47 15.92 -11.52
CA GLU A 71 7.06 15.88 -11.95
C GLU A 71 6.80 14.73 -12.92
N GLU A 72 7.72 14.47 -13.82
CA GLU A 72 7.62 13.36 -14.77
C GLU A 72 7.60 12.01 -14.06
N GLN A 73 8.48 11.82 -13.08
CA GLN A 73 8.52 10.59 -12.29
C GLN A 73 7.23 10.38 -11.49
N ILE A 74 6.69 11.44 -10.92
CA ILE A 74 5.43 11.40 -10.18
C ILE A 74 4.29 10.95 -11.11
N GLU A 75 4.20 11.54 -12.30
CA GLU A 75 3.16 11.20 -13.26
C GLU A 75 3.27 9.76 -13.76
N GLN A 76 4.49 9.28 -14.00
CA GLN A 76 4.71 7.89 -14.40
C GLN A 76 4.24 6.91 -13.31
N ARG A 77 4.49 7.22 -12.04
CA ARG A 77 4.04 6.39 -10.92
C ARG A 77 2.51 6.38 -10.81
N ARG A 78 1.87 7.53 -11.03
CA ARG A 78 0.41 7.62 -11.03
C ARG A 78 -0.23 6.75 -12.10
N LYS A 79 0.37 6.72 -13.30
CA LYS A 79 -0.14 5.91 -14.41
C LYS A 79 -0.09 4.43 -14.15
N GLN A 80 0.84 3.97 -13.33
CA GLN A 80 0.96 2.55 -12.98
C GLN A 80 -0.01 2.12 -11.90
N GLN A 81 -0.60 3.06 -11.18
CA GLN A 81 -1.49 2.77 -10.06
C GLN A 81 -2.95 2.81 -10.49
N MET A 82 -3.74 1.95 -9.86
CA MET A 82 -5.19 1.99 -9.96
C MET A 82 -5.70 3.33 -9.41
N PRO A 83 -6.77 3.92 -9.98
CA PRO A 83 -7.36 5.13 -9.41
C PRO A 83 -7.69 4.97 -7.93
N LEU A 84 -7.46 6.03 -7.15
CA LEU A 84 -7.64 5.99 -5.71
C LEU A 84 -9.06 5.59 -5.31
N GLU A 85 -10.06 6.08 -6.03
CA GLU A 85 -11.45 5.79 -5.77
C GLU A 85 -11.75 4.29 -5.85
N GLU A 86 -11.15 3.61 -6.81
CA GLU A 86 -11.30 2.16 -6.94
C GLU A 86 -10.66 1.42 -5.78
N LYS A 87 -9.47 1.86 -5.35
CA LYS A 87 -8.79 1.26 -4.20
C LYS A 87 -9.60 1.44 -2.93
N MET A 88 -10.21 2.62 -2.74
CA MET A 88 -11.05 2.89 -1.58
C MET A 88 -12.26 1.97 -1.51
N GLU A 89 -12.83 1.61 -2.64
CA GLU A 89 -13.96 0.68 -2.68
C GLU A 89 -13.53 -0.76 -2.40
N LEU A 90 -12.33 -1.14 -2.83
CA LEU A 90 -11.83 -2.51 -2.68
C LEU A 90 -11.26 -2.80 -1.29
N ALA A 91 -10.75 -1.80 -0.60
CA ALA A 91 -10.12 -1.99 0.71
C ALA A 91 -11.18 -2.21 1.80
N ASP A 92 -10.84 -3.03 2.78
CA ASP A 92 -11.71 -3.27 3.93
C ASP A 92 -11.74 -2.08 4.88
N PHE A 93 -10.63 -1.37 5.01
CA PHE A 93 -10.48 -0.21 5.88
C PHE A 93 -9.73 0.91 5.17
N LEU A 94 -10.02 2.14 5.58
CA LEU A 94 -9.35 3.32 5.07
C LEU A 94 -8.71 4.10 6.22
N ILE A 95 -7.48 4.56 6.01
CA ILE A 95 -6.80 5.47 6.92
C ILE A 95 -6.46 6.74 6.14
N SER A 96 -6.86 7.89 6.66
CA SER A 96 -6.55 9.18 6.04
C SER A 96 -5.22 9.71 6.54
N ASN A 97 -4.33 10.02 5.61
CA ASN A 97 -3.05 10.66 5.91
C ASN A 97 -3.03 12.12 5.45
N ALA A 98 -4.19 12.78 5.53
CA ALA A 98 -4.36 14.17 5.11
C ALA A 98 -4.19 15.18 6.25
N GLY A 99 -4.25 14.72 7.49
CA GLY A 99 -4.18 15.58 8.67
C GLY A 99 -2.85 15.49 9.40
N SER A 100 -2.91 15.72 10.71
CA SER A 100 -1.74 15.66 11.58
C SER A 100 -1.28 14.22 11.82
N LEU A 101 -0.04 14.09 12.31
CA LEU A 101 0.49 12.79 12.74
C LEU A 101 -0.32 12.21 13.87
N GLU A 102 -0.82 13.06 14.79
CA GLU A 102 -1.68 12.64 15.90
C GLU A 102 -2.99 12.03 15.40
N PHE A 103 -3.61 12.64 14.39
CA PHE A 103 -4.81 12.10 13.77
C PHE A 103 -4.55 10.73 13.13
N LEU A 104 -3.42 10.60 12.46
CA LEU A 104 -3.02 9.32 11.86
C LEU A 104 -2.86 8.24 12.93
N LYS A 105 -2.21 8.56 14.05
CA LYS A 105 -2.03 7.64 15.18
C LYS A 105 -3.35 7.21 15.79
N GLN A 106 -4.29 8.14 15.95
CA GLN A 106 -5.63 7.85 16.50
C GLN A 106 -6.39 6.87 15.61
N GLN A 107 -6.36 7.08 14.30
CA GLN A 107 -7.00 6.17 13.35
C GLN A 107 -6.38 4.78 13.40
N THR A 108 -5.05 4.71 13.42
CA THR A 108 -4.31 3.45 13.47
C THR A 108 -4.62 2.67 14.76
N THR A 109 -4.62 3.36 15.90
CA THR A 109 -4.95 2.74 17.18
C THR A 109 -6.38 2.18 17.19
N ARG A 110 -7.34 2.94 16.65
CA ARG A 110 -8.73 2.51 16.55
C ARG A 110 -8.87 1.28 15.64
N LEU A 111 -8.19 1.29 14.52
CA LEU A 111 -8.20 0.17 13.58
C LEU A 111 -7.64 -1.10 14.22
N ILE A 112 -6.51 -1.00 14.90
CA ILE A 112 -5.89 -2.16 15.58
C ILE A 112 -6.84 -2.74 16.61
N LYS A 113 -7.50 -1.91 17.42
CA LYS A 113 -8.48 -2.39 18.39
C LYS A 113 -9.65 -3.10 17.72
N GLN A 114 -10.14 -2.57 16.62
CA GLN A 114 -11.26 -3.14 15.87
C GLN A 114 -10.91 -4.50 15.28
N ILE A 115 -9.70 -4.67 14.76
CA ILE A 115 -9.22 -5.92 14.17
C ILE A 115 -8.97 -6.96 15.26
N THR A 116 -8.36 -6.58 16.36
CA THR A 116 -7.94 -7.54 17.41
C THR A 116 -9.07 -7.98 18.35
N THR A 117 -10.22 -7.33 18.31
CA THR A 117 -11.38 -7.74 19.12
C THR A 117 -12.28 -8.76 18.43
N HIS A 118 -11.93 -9.15 17.21
CA HIS A 118 -12.70 -10.17 16.46
C HIS A 118 -12.05 -11.54 16.52
#